data_659dba4bcd8d9c89432148252c5165ba
#
_entry.id   659dba4bcd8d9c89432148252c5165ba
#
_cell.length_a   1.000
_cell.length_b   1.000
_cell.length_c   1.000
_cell.angle_alpha   90.00
_cell.angle_beta   90.00
_cell.angle_gamma   90.00
#
_symmetry.space_group_name_H-M   'P 1'
#
loop_
_entity.id
_entity.type
_entity.pdbx_description
1 polymer ?
#
loop_
_entity_poly.entity_id
_entity_poly.type
_entity_poly.pdbx_seq_one_letter_code
_entity_poly.pdbx_strand_id
1 'polypeptide(L)'
;MTEGKEVQQSHMLMDTKEGTWEGVGKTTLIQKVTQALKSSGIPIDGFYTEEVREGGRRTGFDVVTLSGKRGPLSRVSSDSSTSRREYRVGQYVVDLVSFEQLVLPMLRNVNHGSDADKKICVIDEIGKMELFSQAFIQAVRQTLTGSGTVVLGTIPIPKGKPLDLVEEIRSRKDVKVFNVSKENRNSILQDILAAVESCRK
;
A
#
# COMPACT_ATOMS: atom_id res chain seq x y z
N MET A 1 -23.92 14.94 29.10
CA MET A 1 -23.70 13.65 28.40
C MET A 1 -23.23 13.98 27.01
N THR A 2 -21.92 13.93 26.79
CA THR A 2 -21.33 14.12 25.47
C THR A 2 -21.37 12.75 24.79
N GLU A 3 -22.33 12.57 23.87
CA GLU A 3 -22.30 11.44 22.91
C GLU A 3 -20.99 11.51 22.17
N GLY A 4 -20.10 10.57 22.47
CA GLY A 4 -18.90 10.39 21.71
C GLY A 4 -19.30 10.00 20.29
N LYS A 5 -19.15 10.91 19.33
CA LYS A 5 -19.29 10.57 17.92
C LYS A 5 -18.31 9.44 17.63
N GLU A 6 -18.85 8.27 17.35
CA GLU A 6 -18.06 7.13 16.88
C GLU A 6 -17.30 7.57 15.63
N VAL A 7 -15.97 7.51 15.67
CA VAL A 7 -15.16 7.94 14.54
C VAL A 7 -15.36 6.92 13.42
N GLN A 8 -16.02 7.35 12.35
CA GLN A 8 -16.23 6.50 11.19
C GLN A 8 -14.89 6.13 10.56
N GLN A 9 -14.65 4.83 10.40
CA GLN A 9 -13.47 4.34 9.70
C GLN A 9 -13.53 4.70 8.22
N SER A 10 -12.44 5.26 7.69
CA SER A 10 -12.37 5.78 6.32
C SER A 10 -11.33 5.04 5.47
N HIS A 11 -10.45 4.27 6.08
CA HIS A 11 -9.37 3.57 5.37
C HIS A 11 -9.18 2.15 5.88
N MET A 12 -8.74 1.26 4.97
CA MET A 12 -8.49 -0.15 5.26
C MET A 12 -7.04 -0.49 4.97
N LEU A 13 -6.34 -1.04 5.95
CA LEU A 13 -4.97 -1.50 5.76
C LEU A 13 -4.84 -2.96 6.21
N MET A 14 -3.98 -3.68 5.52
CA MET A 14 -3.68 -5.07 5.82
C MET A 14 -2.25 -5.21 6.29
N ASP A 15 -2.06 -5.93 7.39
CA ASP A 15 -0.76 -6.38 7.84
C ASP A 15 -0.76 -7.91 8.00
N THR A 16 0.38 -8.45 8.41
CA THR A 16 0.48 -9.86 8.77
C THR A 16 0.47 -10.02 10.28
N LYS A 17 0.00 -11.16 10.78
CA LYS A 17 0.09 -11.48 12.20
C LYS A 17 1.55 -11.63 12.63
N GLU A 18 1.90 -11.17 13.84
CA GLU A 18 3.22 -11.39 14.43
C GLU A 18 3.64 -12.86 14.33
N GLY A 19 4.89 -13.11 13.97
CA GLY A 19 5.45 -14.46 13.84
C GLY A 19 5.19 -15.15 12.50
N THR A 20 4.45 -14.56 11.57
CA THR A 20 4.30 -15.11 10.22
C THR A 20 5.42 -14.63 9.30
N TRP A 21 6.09 -15.58 8.64
CA TRP A 21 7.16 -15.32 7.69
C TRP A 21 6.63 -14.86 6.33
N GLU A 22 7.52 -14.39 5.47
CA GLU A 22 7.23 -13.87 4.12
C GLU A 22 6.25 -14.76 3.32
N GLY A 23 5.40 -14.15 2.51
CA GLY A 23 4.55 -14.88 1.57
C GLY A 23 3.13 -15.21 2.06
N VAL A 24 2.58 -14.46 3.02
CA VAL A 24 1.20 -14.65 3.48
C VAL A 24 0.16 -14.33 2.39
N GLY A 25 0.57 -13.65 1.31
CA GLY A 25 -0.28 -13.36 0.17
C GLY A 25 -1.05 -12.04 0.29
N LYS A 26 -0.51 -11.02 0.99
CA LYS A 26 -1.14 -9.68 1.07
C LYS A 26 -1.38 -9.07 -0.31
N THR A 27 -0.38 -9.07 -1.17
CA THR A 27 -0.50 -8.56 -2.54
C THR A 27 -1.54 -9.33 -3.34
N THR A 28 -1.58 -10.65 -3.22
CA THR A 28 -2.62 -11.48 -3.85
C THR A 28 -4.02 -11.13 -3.34
N LEU A 29 -4.15 -10.91 -2.04
CA LEU A 29 -5.42 -10.51 -1.43
C LEU A 29 -5.85 -9.12 -1.92
N ILE A 30 -4.94 -8.14 -1.95
CA ILE A 30 -5.17 -6.80 -2.50
C ILE A 30 -5.64 -6.88 -3.96
N GLN A 31 -5.01 -7.71 -4.77
CA GLN A 31 -5.39 -7.90 -6.18
C GLN A 31 -6.81 -8.49 -6.31
N LYS A 32 -7.18 -9.46 -5.48
CA LYS A 32 -8.53 -10.04 -5.44
C LYS A 32 -9.59 -9.00 -5.03
N VAL A 33 -9.31 -8.22 -3.98
CA VAL A 33 -10.19 -7.13 -3.53
C VAL A 33 -10.35 -6.09 -4.64
N THR A 34 -9.24 -5.67 -5.24
CA THR A 34 -9.21 -4.69 -6.35
C THR A 34 -10.05 -5.18 -7.53
N GLN A 35 -9.90 -6.44 -7.91
CA GLN A 35 -10.66 -7.03 -9.01
C GLN A 35 -12.17 -7.08 -8.72
N ALA A 36 -12.56 -7.46 -7.52
CA ALA A 36 -13.95 -7.45 -7.10
C ALA A 36 -14.58 -6.05 -7.13
N LEU A 37 -13.85 -5.04 -6.64
CA LEU A 37 -14.29 -3.65 -6.64
C LEU A 37 -14.40 -3.09 -8.06
N LYS A 38 -13.45 -3.38 -8.94
CA LYS A 38 -13.51 -3.02 -10.37
C LYS A 38 -14.73 -3.63 -11.06
N SER A 39 -14.99 -4.91 -10.81
CA SER A 39 -16.15 -5.62 -11.38
C SER A 39 -17.49 -5.04 -10.92
N SER A 40 -17.52 -4.40 -9.75
CA SER A 40 -18.69 -3.68 -9.24
C SER A 40 -18.80 -2.24 -9.77
N GLY A 41 -17.93 -1.81 -10.69
CA GLY A 41 -17.95 -0.46 -11.27
C GLY A 41 -17.47 0.65 -10.35
N ILE A 42 -16.78 0.31 -9.26
CA ILE A 42 -16.27 1.28 -8.30
C ILE A 42 -15.03 1.96 -8.86
N PRO A 43 -14.94 3.32 -8.83
CA PRO A 43 -13.74 4.03 -9.22
C PRO A 43 -12.55 3.67 -8.32
N ILE A 44 -11.52 3.08 -8.92
CA ILE A 44 -10.33 2.59 -8.20
C ILE A 44 -9.08 2.91 -9.00
N ASP A 45 -8.07 3.44 -8.34
CA ASP A 45 -6.73 3.64 -8.88
C ASP A 45 -5.70 3.26 -7.82
N GLY A 46 -4.44 3.24 -8.17
CA GLY A 46 -3.40 2.87 -7.25
C GLY A 46 -2.28 2.07 -7.88
N PHE A 47 -1.49 1.44 -7.02
CA PHE A 47 -0.40 0.56 -7.43
C PHE A 47 -0.24 -0.62 -6.50
N TYR A 48 0.42 -1.64 -7.01
CA TYR A 48 0.93 -2.76 -6.24
C TYR A 48 2.36 -3.08 -6.67
N THR A 49 3.05 -3.88 -5.87
CA THR A 49 4.41 -4.32 -6.16
C THR A 49 4.41 -5.79 -6.56
N GLU A 50 5.27 -6.12 -7.50
CA GLU A 50 5.50 -7.50 -7.95
C GLU A 50 6.95 -7.90 -7.79
N GLU A 51 7.19 -9.13 -7.36
CA GLU A 51 8.53 -9.72 -7.39
C GLU A 51 9.00 -9.94 -8.81
N VAL A 52 10.23 -9.53 -9.10
CA VAL A 52 10.94 -9.88 -10.34
C VAL A 52 11.83 -11.07 -10.07
N ARG A 53 11.70 -12.11 -10.86
CA ARG A 53 12.48 -13.35 -10.73
C ARG A 53 13.17 -13.69 -12.03
N GLU A 54 14.42 -14.12 -11.92
CA GLU A 54 15.24 -14.65 -13.01
C GLU A 54 15.79 -16.02 -12.60
N GLY A 55 15.55 -17.04 -13.40
CA GLY A 55 15.96 -18.40 -13.07
C GLY A 55 15.42 -18.91 -11.72
N GLY A 56 14.20 -18.50 -11.33
CA GLY A 56 13.60 -18.84 -10.04
C GLY A 56 14.11 -18.02 -8.85
N ARG A 57 15.16 -17.21 -9.05
CA ARG A 57 15.74 -16.35 -8.01
C ARG A 57 15.13 -14.97 -8.04
N ARG A 58 14.76 -14.43 -6.88
CA ARG A 58 14.26 -13.06 -6.78
C ARG A 58 15.39 -12.04 -7.01
N THR A 59 15.24 -11.20 -8.02
CA THR A 59 16.21 -10.18 -8.43
C THR A 59 15.77 -8.76 -8.12
N GLY A 60 14.51 -8.56 -7.74
CA GLY A 60 14.00 -7.25 -7.38
C GLY A 60 12.49 -7.20 -7.27
N PHE A 61 11.99 -5.97 -7.33
CA PHE A 61 10.56 -5.67 -7.30
C PHE A 61 10.25 -4.60 -8.35
N ASP A 62 9.09 -4.72 -8.97
CA ASP A 62 8.49 -3.70 -9.83
C ASP A 62 7.31 -3.05 -9.16
N VAL A 63 7.06 -1.79 -9.52
CA VAL A 63 5.79 -1.10 -9.28
C VAL A 63 4.90 -1.28 -10.49
N VAL A 64 3.66 -1.66 -10.27
CA VAL A 64 2.64 -1.80 -11.31
C VAL A 64 1.43 -0.95 -10.92
N THR A 65 1.09 0.03 -11.73
CA THR A 65 -0.12 0.84 -11.52
C THR A 65 -1.36 0.09 -12.01
N LEU A 66 -2.52 0.40 -11.44
CA LEU A 66 -3.78 -0.20 -11.89
C LEU A 66 -4.17 0.20 -13.33
N SER A 67 -3.56 1.24 -13.87
CA SER A 67 -3.66 1.65 -15.28
C SER A 67 -2.73 0.86 -16.22
N GLY A 68 -1.90 -0.03 -15.68
CA GLY A 68 -1.01 -0.92 -16.44
C GLY A 68 0.41 -0.39 -16.68
N LYS A 69 0.79 0.76 -16.14
CA LYS A 69 2.17 1.23 -16.18
C LYS A 69 3.04 0.43 -15.22
N ARG A 70 4.27 0.14 -15.65
CA ARG A 70 5.22 -0.65 -14.86
C ARG A 70 6.61 -0.01 -14.90
N GLY A 71 7.33 -0.11 -13.80
CA GLY A 71 8.74 0.29 -13.70
C GLY A 71 9.41 -0.32 -12.48
N PRO A 72 10.75 -0.30 -12.42
CA PRO A 72 11.48 -0.87 -11.30
C PRO A 72 11.25 -0.09 -10.01
N LEU A 73 11.03 -0.82 -8.91
CA LEU A 73 11.13 -0.30 -7.54
C LEU A 73 12.53 -0.56 -6.98
N SER A 74 13.04 -1.77 -7.17
CA SER A 74 14.36 -2.16 -6.68
C SER A 74 14.94 -3.32 -7.46
N ARG A 75 16.29 -3.41 -7.43
CA ARG A 75 17.05 -4.53 -8.01
C ARG A 75 18.18 -4.93 -7.08
N VAL A 76 18.54 -6.21 -7.13
CA VAL A 76 19.76 -6.71 -6.48
C VAL A 76 20.96 -6.06 -7.17
N SER A 77 21.87 -5.49 -6.38
CA SER A 77 23.15 -4.99 -6.87
C SER A 77 24.29 -5.68 -6.15
N SER A 78 25.23 -6.19 -6.94
CA SER A 78 26.49 -6.77 -6.45
C SER A 78 27.61 -5.75 -6.28
N ASP A 79 27.43 -4.54 -6.83
CA ASP A 79 28.46 -3.50 -6.81
C ASP A 79 28.47 -2.72 -5.49
N SER A 80 29.52 -2.96 -4.71
CA SER A 80 29.84 -2.17 -3.50
C SER A 80 30.61 -0.88 -3.80
N SER A 81 30.80 -0.52 -5.09
CA SER A 81 31.79 0.46 -5.53
C SER A 81 31.24 1.85 -5.91
N THR A 82 29.94 2.11 -5.79
CA THR A 82 29.40 3.42 -6.17
C THR A 82 29.38 4.39 -4.99
N SER A 83 30.11 5.46 -5.11
CA SER A 83 30.20 6.60 -4.19
C SER A 83 28.95 7.47 -4.12
N ARG A 84 27.82 7.05 -4.70
CA ARG A 84 26.52 7.71 -4.58
C ARG A 84 25.78 7.14 -3.38
N ARG A 85 25.11 8.01 -2.63
CA ARG A 85 24.17 7.58 -1.59
C ARG A 85 23.06 6.73 -2.22
N GLU A 86 23.21 5.43 -2.12
CA GLU A 86 22.19 4.48 -2.60
C GLU A 86 21.19 4.20 -1.47
N TYR A 87 19.92 4.17 -1.85
CA TYR A 87 18.87 3.72 -0.96
C TYR A 87 18.83 2.19 -1.01
N ARG A 88 19.18 1.54 0.09
CA ARG A 88 19.29 0.07 0.16
C ARG A 88 18.38 -0.53 1.22
N VAL A 89 17.77 -1.66 0.87
CA VAL A 89 17.12 -2.58 1.80
C VAL A 89 17.72 -3.96 1.59
N GLY A 90 18.58 -4.39 2.50
CA GLY A 90 19.35 -5.63 2.32
C GLY A 90 20.19 -5.60 1.05
N GLN A 91 20.00 -6.57 0.19
CA GLN A 91 20.71 -6.68 -1.09
C GLN A 91 20.08 -5.83 -2.24
N TYR A 92 18.95 -5.18 -1.99
CA TYR A 92 18.22 -4.41 -3.00
C TYR A 92 18.59 -2.94 -2.98
N VAL A 93 18.83 -2.38 -4.16
CA VAL A 93 18.96 -0.93 -4.39
C VAL A 93 17.64 -0.41 -4.91
N VAL A 94 17.12 0.64 -4.28
CA VAL A 94 15.83 1.25 -4.60
C VAL A 94 15.99 2.33 -5.65
N ASP A 95 15.19 2.25 -6.71
CA ASP A 95 15.08 3.28 -7.76
C ASP A 95 13.97 4.27 -7.42
N LEU A 96 14.30 5.28 -6.62
CA LEU A 96 13.32 6.29 -6.21
C LEU A 96 12.79 7.12 -7.38
N VAL A 97 13.61 7.38 -8.39
CA VAL A 97 13.20 8.18 -9.56
C VAL A 97 12.09 7.46 -10.32
N SER A 98 12.27 6.18 -10.63
CA SER A 98 11.26 5.35 -11.27
C SER A 98 9.99 5.26 -10.43
N PHE A 99 10.13 4.99 -9.13
CA PHE A 99 9.01 4.89 -8.20
C PHE A 99 8.19 6.18 -8.14
N GLU A 100 8.84 7.30 -7.93
CA GLU A 100 8.16 8.61 -7.83
C GLU A 100 7.49 9.02 -9.14
N GLN A 101 8.12 8.78 -10.29
CA GLN A 101 7.54 9.07 -11.60
C GLN A 101 6.24 8.31 -11.88
N LEU A 102 6.11 7.09 -11.36
CA LEU A 102 4.91 6.26 -11.51
C LEU A 102 3.83 6.61 -10.49
N VAL A 103 4.22 6.76 -9.23
CA VAL A 103 3.29 6.77 -8.09
C VAL A 103 2.79 8.17 -7.75
N LEU A 104 3.64 9.21 -7.81
CA LEU A 104 3.22 10.55 -7.40
C LEU A 104 2.14 11.17 -8.30
N PRO A 105 2.19 11.07 -9.65
CA PRO A 105 1.10 11.57 -10.50
C PRO A 105 -0.22 10.86 -10.21
N MET A 106 -0.19 9.56 -9.96
CA MET A 106 -1.37 8.76 -9.63
C MET A 106 -1.99 9.22 -8.32
N LEU A 107 -1.20 9.39 -7.25
CA LEU A 107 -1.70 9.87 -5.94
C LEU A 107 -2.30 11.28 -6.03
N ARG A 108 -1.71 12.18 -6.82
CA ARG A 108 -2.26 13.51 -7.07
C ARG A 108 -3.62 13.44 -7.76
N ASN A 109 -3.76 12.60 -8.77
CA ASN A 109 -5.03 12.44 -9.51
C ASN A 109 -6.16 11.89 -8.65
N VAL A 110 -5.85 10.99 -7.72
CA VAL A 110 -6.82 10.45 -6.77
C VAL A 110 -7.36 11.55 -5.86
N ASN A 111 -6.51 12.45 -5.41
CA ASN A 111 -6.87 13.54 -4.48
C ASN A 111 -7.68 14.68 -5.12
N HIS A 112 -7.77 14.76 -6.44
CA HIS A 112 -8.51 15.80 -7.18
C HIS A 112 -9.92 15.36 -7.62
N GLY A 113 -10.47 14.29 -7.08
CA GLY A 113 -11.83 13.82 -7.40
C GLY A 113 -12.92 14.64 -6.72
N SER A 114 -14.10 14.72 -7.35
CA SER A 114 -15.30 15.32 -6.74
C SER A 114 -15.85 14.46 -5.60
N ASP A 115 -16.37 15.11 -4.55
CA ASP A 115 -16.85 14.47 -3.30
C ASP A 115 -18.11 13.57 -3.46
N ALA A 116 -18.70 13.48 -4.65
CA ALA A 116 -19.97 12.77 -4.84
C ALA A 116 -19.85 11.24 -4.67
N ASP A 117 -18.71 10.65 -5.11
CA ASP A 117 -18.43 9.23 -4.96
C ASP A 117 -16.96 9.03 -4.57
N LYS A 118 -16.73 8.60 -3.34
CA LYS A 118 -15.37 8.33 -2.87
C LYS A 118 -14.66 7.32 -3.76
N LYS A 119 -13.49 7.69 -4.26
CA LYS A 119 -12.59 6.82 -5.00
C LYS A 119 -11.83 5.91 -4.04
N ILE A 120 -11.43 4.75 -4.54
CA ILE A 120 -10.53 3.87 -3.80
C ILE A 120 -9.12 4.05 -4.33
N CYS A 121 -8.18 4.26 -3.42
CA CYS A 121 -6.75 4.33 -3.71
C CYS A 121 -6.05 3.10 -3.14
N VAL A 122 -5.51 2.26 -4.01
CA VAL A 122 -4.74 1.08 -3.63
C VAL A 122 -3.28 1.45 -3.45
N ILE A 123 -2.71 1.11 -2.30
CA ILE A 123 -1.29 1.34 -1.98
C ILE A 123 -0.68 0.05 -1.42
N ASP A 124 0.00 -0.71 -2.25
CA ASP A 124 0.67 -1.93 -1.85
C ASP A 124 2.15 -1.89 -2.26
N GLU A 125 3.02 -1.57 -1.36
CA GLU A 125 3.01 -1.51 0.10
C GLU A 125 3.49 -0.13 0.58
N ILE A 126 3.11 0.27 1.82
CA ILE A 126 3.72 1.38 2.53
C ILE A 126 4.87 0.82 3.38
N GLY A 127 5.98 0.48 2.75
CA GLY A 127 7.08 -0.26 3.35
C GLY A 127 8.44 0.45 3.28
N LYS A 128 9.49 -0.26 3.68
CA LYS A 128 10.84 0.32 3.79
C LYS A 128 11.36 0.93 2.51
N MET A 129 11.10 0.30 1.35
CA MET A 129 11.61 0.77 0.06
C MET A 129 10.92 2.07 -0.37
N GLU A 130 9.60 2.10 -0.25
CA GLU A 130 8.75 3.24 -0.64
C GLU A 130 8.99 4.45 0.28
N LEU A 131 9.26 4.21 1.56
CA LEU A 131 9.44 5.26 2.57
C LEU A 131 10.81 5.95 2.52
N PHE A 132 11.69 5.59 1.60
CA PHE A 132 12.82 6.46 1.26
C PHE A 132 12.38 7.74 0.55
N SER A 133 11.23 7.72 -0.12
CA SER A 133 10.67 8.90 -0.79
C SER A 133 9.91 9.80 0.20
N GLN A 134 10.45 10.97 0.49
CA GLN A 134 9.77 11.98 1.31
C GLN A 134 8.52 12.51 0.59
N ALA A 135 8.56 12.64 -0.72
CA ALA A 135 7.41 13.05 -1.53
C ALA A 135 6.27 12.03 -1.44
N PHE A 136 6.57 10.74 -1.44
CA PHE A 136 5.59 9.68 -1.24
C PHE A 136 4.97 9.73 0.16
N ILE A 137 5.77 9.92 1.20
CA ILE A 137 5.28 10.07 2.58
C ILE A 137 4.26 11.21 2.67
N GLN A 138 4.57 12.37 2.10
CA GLN A 138 3.66 13.52 2.10
C GLN A 138 2.39 13.24 1.29
N ALA A 139 2.51 12.60 0.13
CA ALA A 139 1.37 12.25 -0.70
C ALA A 139 0.44 11.24 0.00
N VAL A 140 0.97 10.25 0.71
CA VAL A 140 0.18 9.30 1.51
C VAL A 140 -0.56 10.02 2.63
N ARG A 141 0.11 10.91 3.37
CA ARG A 141 -0.55 11.71 4.42
C ARG A 141 -1.69 12.56 3.87
N GLN A 142 -1.49 13.22 2.73
CA GLN A 142 -2.53 14.01 2.06
C GLN A 142 -3.72 13.14 1.65
N THR A 143 -3.45 11.96 1.10
CA THR A 143 -4.51 11.00 0.70
C THR A 143 -5.32 10.51 1.90
N LEU A 144 -4.67 10.24 3.02
CA LEU A 144 -5.33 9.80 4.26
C LEU A 144 -6.12 10.92 4.95
N THR A 145 -5.79 12.18 4.75
CA THR A 145 -6.51 13.32 5.34
C THR A 145 -7.63 13.84 4.44
N GLY A 146 -7.62 13.48 3.16
CA GLY A 146 -8.66 13.87 2.19
C GLY A 146 -9.99 13.13 2.43
N SER A 147 -11.12 13.82 2.25
CA SER A 147 -12.46 13.26 2.44
C SER A 147 -12.96 12.41 1.26
N GLY A 148 -12.41 12.65 0.06
CA GLY A 148 -12.89 12.06 -1.19
C GLY A 148 -12.27 10.69 -1.56
N THR A 149 -11.43 10.11 -0.69
CA THR A 149 -10.67 8.91 -1.02
C THR A 149 -10.68 7.91 0.13
N VAL A 150 -10.97 6.66 -0.20
CA VAL A 150 -10.76 5.51 0.70
C VAL A 150 -9.43 4.85 0.34
N VAL A 151 -8.49 4.78 1.25
CA VAL A 151 -7.23 4.05 1.05
C VAL A 151 -7.42 2.58 1.39
N LEU A 152 -7.03 1.73 0.47
CA LEU A 152 -6.91 0.29 0.64
C LEU A 152 -5.44 -0.08 0.45
N GLY A 153 -4.74 -0.48 1.50
CA GLY A 153 -3.31 -0.68 1.41
C GLY A 153 -2.77 -1.81 2.26
N THR A 154 -1.47 -1.99 2.16
CA THR A 154 -0.72 -2.92 2.98
C THR A 154 0.39 -2.21 3.74
N ILE A 155 0.64 -2.67 4.95
CA ILE A 155 1.72 -2.19 5.81
C ILE A 155 2.51 -3.39 6.34
N PRO A 156 3.83 -3.23 6.52
CA PRO A 156 4.64 -4.30 7.09
C PRO A 156 4.47 -4.38 8.60
N ILE A 157 4.73 -5.55 9.15
CA ILE A 157 5.01 -5.69 10.59
C ILE A 157 6.42 -5.15 10.86
N PRO A 158 6.62 -4.38 11.93
CA PRO A 158 7.94 -3.91 12.29
C PRO A 158 8.90 -5.07 12.58
N LYS A 159 9.93 -5.20 11.76
CA LYS A 159 11.11 -6.02 12.05
C LYS A 159 12.27 -5.07 12.39
N GLY A 160 12.60 -4.95 13.65
CA GLY A 160 13.60 -4.00 14.13
C GLY A 160 13.02 -2.62 14.42
N LYS A 161 13.68 -1.55 13.94
CA LYS A 161 13.20 -0.18 14.19
C LYS A 161 11.86 0.06 13.47
N PRO A 162 10.81 0.52 14.19
CA PRO A 162 9.54 0.87 13.59
C PRO A 162 9.69 1.95 12.52
N LEU A 163 8.79 1.92 11.52
CA LEU A 163 8.70 2.94 10.49
C LEU A 163 7.69 4.00 10.95
N ASP A 164 8.14 5.24 11.09
CA ASP A 164 7.35 6.31 11.70
C ASP A 164 5.97 6.48 11.04
N LEU A 165 5.90 6.51 9.71
CA LEU A 165 4.62 6.63 9.00
C LEU A 165 3.71 5.41 9.23
N VAL A 166 4.27 4.22 9.30
CA VAL A 166 3.49 2.98 9.54
C VAL A 166 2.87 3.02 10.94
N GLU A 167 3.62 3.44 11.93
CA GLU A 167 3.11 3.59 13.32
C GLU A 167 2.07 4.73 13.41
N GLU A 168 2.30 5.84 12.73
CA GLU A 168 1.33 6.93 12.60
C GLU A 168 0.00 6.41 12.04
N ILE A 169 0.05 5.65 10.94
CA ILE A 169 -1.12 5.07 10.29
C ILE A 169 -1.84 4.07 11.21
N ARG A 170 -1.10 3.20 11.89
CA ARG A 170 -1.69 2.23 12.85
C ARG A 170 -2.42 2.90 13.99
N SER A 171 -1.97 4.06 14.44
CA SER A 171 -2.56 4.81 15.54
C SER A 171 -3.79 5.64 15.15
N ARG A 172 -4.08 5.79 13.85
CA ARG A 172 -5.22 6.56 13.37
C ARG A 172 -6.54 5.88 13.72
N LYS A 173 -7.49 6.65 14.22
CA LYS A 173 -8.83 6.16 14.57
C LYS A 173 -9.72 5.89 13.36
N ASP A 174 -9.42 6.54 12.23
CA ASP A 174 -10.13 6.39 10.96
C ASP A 174 -9.55 5.26 10.07
N VAL A 175 -8.59 4.51 10.56
CA VAL A 175 -7.99 3.37 9.87
C VAL A 175 -8.39 2.07 10.57
N LYS A 176 -8.90 1.13 9.78
CA LYS A 176 -9.09 -0.26 10.21
C LYS A 176 -7.96 -1.12 9.69
N VAL A 177 -7.27 -1.80 10.59
CA VAL A 177 -6.19 -2.73 10.25
C VAL A 177 -6.72 -4.17 10.31
N PHE A 178 -6.58 -4.88 9.19
CA PHE A 178 -6.88 -6.31 9.09
C PHE A 178 -5.60 -7.14 9.21
N ASN A 179 -5.56 -8.03 10.19
CA ASN A 179 -4.44 -8.95 10.36
C ASN A 179 -4.62 -10.16 9.43
N VAL A 180 -3.77 -10.26 8.41
CA VAL A 180 -3.82 -11.34 7.41
C VAL A 180 -2.90 -12.48 7.85
N SER A 181 -3.43 -13.70 7.84
CA SER A 181 -2.68 -14.91 8.10
C SER A 181 -2.95 -15.98 7.03
N LYS A 182 -2.18 -17.06 7.05
CA LYS A 182 -2.44 -18.20 6.14
C LYS A 182 -3.81 -18.83 6.36
N GLU A 183 -4.28 -18.81 7.60
CA GLU A 183 -5.55 -19.41 8.02
C GLU A 183 -6.75 -18.57 7.56
N ASN A 184 -6.65 -17.24 7.60
CA ASN A 184 -7.79 -16.35 7.34
C ASN A 184 -7.80 -15.69 5.95
N ARG A 185 -6.71 -15.74 5.17
CA ARG A 185 -6.57 -15.02 3.89
C ARG A 185 -7.68 -15.30 2.86
N ASN A 186 -8.33 -16.46 2.95
CA ASN A 186 -9.42 -16.83 2.05
C ASN A 186 -10.80 -16.39 2.55
N SER A 187 -10.97 -16.22 3.87
CA SER A 187 -12.23 -15.79 4.48
C SER A 187 -12.32 -14.28 4.70
N ILE A 188 -11.20 -13.62 4.92
CA ILE A 188 -11.13 -12.18 5.24
C ILE A 188 -11.51 -11.27 4.06
N LEU A 189 -11.50 -11.78 2.84
CA LEU A 189 -11.85 -11.04 1.62
C LEU A 189 -13.21 -10.35 1.72
N GLN A 190 -14.23 -11.08 2.18
CA GLN A 190 -15.60 -10.54 2.30
C GLN A 190 -15.67 -9.45 3.37
N ASP A 191 -14.95 -9.59 4.46
CA ASP A 191 -14.90 -8.60 5.54
C ASP A 191 -14.23 -7.29 5.05
N ILE A 192 -13.18 -7.41 4.24
CA ILE A 192 -12.50 -6.26 3.64
C ILE A 192 -13.44 -5.56 2.65
N LEU A 193 -14.11 -6.29 1.77
CA LEU A 193 -15.06 -5.73 0.81
C LEU A 193 -16.20 -4.99 1.51
N ALA A 194 -16.79 -5.59 2.53
CA ALA A 194 -17.85 -4.98 3.32
C ALA A 194 -17.38 -3.69 4.02
N ALA A 195 -16.16 -3.69 4.55
CA ALA A 195 -15.58 -2.52 5.19
C ALA A 195 -15.31 -1.39 4.19
N VAL A 196 -14.79 -1.70 3.00
CA VAL A 196 -14.57 -0.71 1.93
C VAL A 196 -15.89 -0.09 1.48
N GLU A 197 -16.92 -0.89 1.26
CA GLU A 197 -18.25 -0.40 0.89
C GLU A 197 -18.85 0.50 1.97
N SER A 198 -18.68 0.15 3.24
CA SER A 198 -19.12 0.97 4.36
C SER A 198 -18.42 2.33 4.43
N CYS A 199 -17.12 2.39 4.07
CA CYS A 199 -16.36 3.65 4.08
C CYS A 199 -16.73 4.60 2.94
N ARG A 200 -17.33 4.09 1.87
CA ARG A 200 -17.75 4.90 0.71
C ARG A 200 -19.09 5.63 0.92
N LYS A 201 -19.89 5.15 1.82
CA LYS A 201 -21.16 5.79 2.22
C LYS A 201 -20.86 6.96 3.16
#